data_3fac7d07bed9c5db095ce8e4986efae9
#
_entry.id   3fac7d07bed9c5db095ce8e4986efae9
#
_cell.length_a   1.000
_cell.length_b   1.000
_cell.length_c   1.000
_cell.angle_alpha   90.00
_cell.angle_beta   90.00
_cell.angle_gamma   90.00
#
_symmetry.space_group_name_H-M   'P 1'
#
loop_
_entity.id
_entity.type
_entity.pdbx_description
1 polymer ?
#
loop_
_entity_poly.entity_id
_entity_poly.type
_entity_poly.pdbx_seq_one_letter_code
_entity_poly.pdbx_strand_id
1 'polypeptide(L)'
;MNLDIATRVQAGLEVLGYQVDLLDEFDSRLVVYKALAVLSIHNDSCVYINDEATGFKVAGAVNSGARGETERLVSCLIDRYQARTGLKFHVNSITPDMTQYHTFYEVNPSTPVAIIEAGFLNLDRQILTEQSDRVAQGIIDGILCYAMDLPVSPIMTTPP
;
A
#
# COMPACT_ATOMS: atom_id res chain seq x y z
N MET A 1 -11.75 8.30 5.05
CA MET A 1 -11.29 7.74 3.77
C MET A 1 -10.30 6.59 3.99
N ASN A 2 -9.11 6.80 4.60
CA ASN A 2 -8.15 5.71 4.86
C ASN A 2 -8.80 4.54 5.61
N LEU A 3 -9.50 4.81 6.70
CA LEU A 3 -10.21 3.80 7.48
C LEU A 3 -11.30 3.07 6.66
N ASP A 4 -12.05 3.77 5.79
CA ASP A 4 -13.06 3.14 4.93
C ASP A 4 -12.39 2.15 3.95
N ILE A 5 -11.30 2.56 3.28
CA ILE A 5 -10.53 1.68 2.39
C ILE A 5 -9.97 0.49 3.17
N ALA A 6 -9.34 0.73 4.32
CA ALA A 6 -8.75 -0.32 5.15
C ALA A 6 -9.81 -1.32 5.65
N THR A 7 -11.00 -0.86 6.05
CA THR A 7 -12.11 -1.73 6.46
C THR A 7 -12.60 -2.61 5.31
N ARG A 8 -12.66 -2.08 4.08
CA ARG A 8 -13.02 -2.87 2.88
C ARG A 8 -11.96 -3.90 2.55
N VAL A 9 -10.68 -3.54 2.69
CA VAL A 9 -9.55 -4.48 2.51
C VAL A 9 -9.64 -5.60 3.53
N GLN A 10 -9.84 -5.28 4.82
CA GLN A 10 -10.04 -6.26 5.88
C GLN A 10 -11.17 -7.23 5.51
N ALA A 11 -12.37 -6.70 5.26
CA ALA A 11 -13.54 -7.53 4.95
C ALA A 11 -13.32 -8.44 3.74
N GLY A 12 -12.67 -7.93 2.68
CA GLY A 12 -12.39 -8.71 1.48
C GLY A 12 -11.39 -9.84 1.72
N LEU A 13 -10.35 -9.62 2.52
CA LEU A 13 -9.39 -10.66 2.86
C LEU A 13 -9.96 -11.70 3.85
N GLU A 14 -10.79 -11.27 4.81
CA GLU A 14 -11.46 -12.18 5.76
C GLU A 14 -12.42 -13.15 5.06
N VAL A 15 -13.17 -12.69 4.04
CA VAL A 15 -14.01 -13.57 3.20
C VAL A 15 -13.18 -14.66 2.52
N LEU A 16 -11.90 -14.38 2.23
CA LEU A 16 -10.98 -15.33 1.62
C LEU A 16 -10.25 -16.22 2.66
N GLY A 17 -10.59 -16.08 3.95
CA GLY A 17 -10.06 -16.90 5.03
C GLY A 17 -8.78 -16.38 5.68
N TYR A 18 -8.33 -15.17 5.35
CA TYR A 18 -7.21 -14.55 6.05
C TYR A 18 -7.66 -13.96 7.38
N GLN A 19 -6.81 -14.02 8.39
CA GLN A 19 -6.99 -13.27 9.63
C GLN A 19 -6.39 -11.88 9.45
N VAL A 20 -7.15 -10.83 9.68
CA VAL A 20 -6.74 -9.45 9.46
C VAL A 20 -7.01 -8.61 10.70
N ASP A 21 -5.96 -8.02 11.26
CA ASP A 21 -6.09 -7.03 12.32
C ASP A 21 -6.07 -5.62 11.72
N LEU A 22 -7.13 -4.85 11.96
CA LEU A 22 -7.15 -3.43 11.66
C LEU A 22 -6.61 -2.67 12.88
N LEU A 23 -5.49 -2.00 12.69
CA LEU A 23 -4.77 -1.30 13.74
C LEU A 23 -4.76 0.20 13.47
N ASP A 24 -4.90 1.01 14.52
CA ASP A 24 -4.66 2.44 14.42
C ASP A 24 -3.16 2.71 14.25
N GLU A 25 -2.81 3.88 13.71
CA GLU A 25 -1.42 4.27 13.40
C GLU A 25 -0.47 4.16 14.60
N PHE A 26 -0.96 4.42 15.81
CA PHE A 26 -0.18 4.35 17.06
C PHE A 26 -0.70 3.26 18.00
N ASP A 27 -1.26 2.17 17.47
CA ASP A 27 -1.73 1.05 18.27
C ASP A 27 -0.55 0.35 18.96
N SER A 28 -0.62 0.21 20.27
CA SER A 28 0.44 -0.43 21.07
C SER A 28 0.72 -1.89 20.65
N ARG A 29 -0.22 -2.55 19.98
CA ARG A 29 -0.05 -3.90 19.42
C ARG A 29 0.96 -3.94 18.28
N LEU A 30 1.31 -2.80 17.66
CA LEU A 30 2.33 -2.73 16.61
C LEU A 30 3.72 -3.13 17.15
N VAL A 31 3.99 -2.92 18.43
CA VAL A 31 5.28 -3.25 19.04
C VAL A 31 5.58 -4.76 18.92
N VAL A 32 6.62 -5.07 18.14
CA VAL A 32 7.06 -6.44 17.76
C VAL A 32 5.97 -7.28 17.08
N TYR A 33 4.95 -6.63 16.48
CA TYR A 33 3.86 -7.31 15.81
C TYR A 33 4.37 -8.20 14.68
N LYS A 34 3.93 -9.46 14.68
CA LYS A 34 4.35 -10.46 13.69
C LYS A 34 3.16 -10.89 12.85
N ALA A 35 3.27 -10.69 11.55
CA ALA A 35 2.24 -11.06 10.57
C ALA A 35 2.88 -11.56 9.27
N LEU A 36 2.05 -12.04 8.34
CA LEU A 36 2.45 -12.32 6.96
C LEU A 36 2.93 -11.04 6.26
N ALA A 37 2.25 -9.93 6.49
CA ALA A 37 2.63 -8.59 6.04
C ALA A 37 1.94 -7.53 6.91
N VAL A 38 2.52 -6.34 6.99
CA VAL A 38 1.88 -5.13 7.51
C VAL A 38 1.84 -4.08 6.41
N LEU A 39 0.66 -3.51 6.17
CA LEU A 39 0.45 -2.47 5.17
C LEU A 39 -0.19 -1.24 5.82
N SER A 40 0.49 -0.11 5.77
CA SER A 40 -0.08 1.20 6.10
C SER A 40 -0.80 1.77 4.89
N ILE A 41 -2.07 2.16 5.06
CA ILE A 41 -2.92 2.69 3.99
C ILE A 41 -3.16 4.17 4.23
N HIS A 42 -2.62 4.98 3.35
CA HIS A 42 -2.69 6.43 3.36
C HIS A 42 -3.25 7.00 2.06
N ASN A 43 -3.48 8.28 2.04
CA ASN A 43 -3.76 9.08 0.85
C ASN A 43 -2.89 10.33 0.91
N ASP A 44 -2.38 10.75 -0.24
CA ASP A 44 -1.52 11.92 -0.37
C ASP A 44 -2.30 13.23 -0.25
N SER A 45 -1.60 14.34 -0.34
CA SER A 45 -2.07 15.70 -0.11
C SER A 45 -3.43 16.03 -0.73
N CYS A 46 -4.25 16.75 0.03
CA CYS A 46 -5.49 17.35 -0.47
C CYS A 46 -5.26 18.75 -1.12
N VAL A 47 -4.03 19.26 -1.05
CA VAL A 47 -3.66 20.55 -1.65
C VAL A 47 -3.31 20.34 -3.11
N TYR A 48 -3.84 21.18 -4.00
CA TYR A 48 -3.41 21.19 -5.39
C TYR A 48 -1.94 21.62 -5.47
N ILE A 49 -1.12 20.78 -6.08
CA ILE A 49 0.30 21.04 -6.30
C ILE A 49 0.53 21.43 -7.76
N ASN A 50 0.15 20.58 -8.69
CA ASN A 50 0.16 20.78 -10.15
C ASN A 50 -0.68 19.66 -10.80
N ASP A 51 -0.85 19.70 -12.11
CA ASP A 51 -1.67 18.72 -12.86
C ASP A 51 -1.03 17.31 -12.92
N GLU A 52 0.22 17.16 -12.53
CA GLU A 52 0.92 15.88 -12.49
C GLU A 52 0.80 15.17 -11.13
N ALA A 53 0.27 15.87 -10.09
CA ALA A 53 0.07 15.32 -8.76
C ALA A 53 -1.16 14.39 -8.71
N THR A 54 -1.11 13.32 -9.49
CA THR A 54 -2.13 12.26 -9.64
C THR A 54 -1.44 10.90 -9.72
N GLY A 55 -2.11 9.85 -9.26
CA GLY A 55 -1.55 8.50 -9.21
C GLY A 55 -1.31 8.04 -7.78
N PHE A 56 -0.69 6.90 -7.63
CA PHE A 56 -0.45 6.26 -6.34
C PHE A 56 1.04 6.04 -6.07
N LYS A 57 1.39 5.82 -4.81
CA LYS A 57 2.75 5.49 -4.40
C LYS A 57 2.75 4.27 -3.49
N VAL A 58 3.79 3.45 -3.59
CA VAL A 58 4.04 2.32 -2.68
C VAL A 58 5.51 2.33 -2.32
N ALA A 59 5.82 2.18 -1.04
CA ALA A 59 7.18 2.06 -0.56
C ALA A 59 7.28 1.01 0.55
N GLY A 60 8.44 0.38 0.65
CA GLY A 60 8.81 -0.49 1.75
C GLY A 60 9.92 0.13 2.59
N ALA A 61 10.18 -0.45 3.75
CA ALA A 61 11.27 -0.01 4.61
C ALA A 61 12.64 -0.19 3.95
N VAL A 62 13.46 0.86 3.91
CA VAL A 62 14.85 0.78 3.37
C VAL A 62 15.74 -0.18 4.15
N ASN A 63 15.52 -0.33 5.45
CA ASN A 63 16.29 -1.17 6.37
C ASN A 63 15.46 -2.35 6.91
N SER A 64 14.58 -2.93 6.08
CA SER A 64 13.79 -4.08 6.49
C SER A 64 14.65 -5.31 6.77
N GLY A 65 14.44 -5.96 7.91
CA GLY A 65 15.01 -7.28 8.19
C GLY A 65 14.44 -8.39 7.29
N ALA A 66 13.26 -8.15 6.69
CA ALA A 66 12.60 -9.00 5.71
C ALA A 66 12.69 -8.39 4.30
N ARG A 67 13.86 -7.90 3.89
CA ARG A 67 14.05 -7.07 2.70
C ARG A 67 13.47 -7.68 1.43
N GLY A 68 13.82 -8.91 1.08
CA GLY A 68 13.34 -9.57 -0.13
C GLY A 68 11.82 -9.71 -0.16
N GLU A 69 11.21 -10.07 0.97
CA GLU A 69 9.76 -10.17 1.13
C GLU A 69 9.07 -8.79 1.06
N THR A 70 9.69 -7.76 1.64
CA THR A 70 9.22 -6.38 1.53
C THR A 70 9.24 -5.88 0.09
N GLU A 71 10.34 -6.10 -0.65
CA GLU A 71 10.47 -5.74 -2.06
C GLU A 71 9.42 -6.46 -2.92
N ARG A 72 9.15 -7.73 -2.60
CA ARG A 72 8.13 -8.52 -3.28
C ARG A 72 6.71 -8.00 -2.99
N LEU A 73 6.38 -7.69 -1.72
CA LEU A 73 5.11 -7.11 -1.33
C LEU A 73 4.86 -5.78 -2.08
N VAL A 74 5.87 -4.90 -2.12
CA VAL A 74 5.82 -3.63 -2.85
C VAL A 74 5.57 -3.86 -4.34
N SER A 75 6.29 -4.79 -4.97
CA SER A 75 6.12 -5.09 -6.40
C SER A 75 4.73 -5.63 -6.72
N CYS A 76 4.19 -6.53 -5.89
CA CYS A 76 2.83 -7.04 -6.01
C CYS A 76 1.77 -5.94 -5.88
N LEU A 77 1.92 -5.05 -4.88
CA LEU A 77 1.02 -3.92 -4.69
C LEU A 77 1.02 -2.98 -5.89
N ILE A 78 2.20 -2.63 -6.41
CA ILE A 78 2.31 -1.74 -7.58
C ILE A 78 1.60 -2.36 -8.78
N ASP A 79 1.93 -3.59 -9.13
CA ASP A 79 1.39 -4.28 -10.30
C ASP A 79 -0.14 -4.39 -10.25
N ARG A 80 -0.66 -4.91 -9.16
CA ARG A 80 -2.10 -5.18 -9.03
C ARG A 80 -2.93 -3.93 -8.81
N TYR A 81 -2.41 -2.99 -8.02
CA TYR A 81 -3.11 -1.73 -7.77
C TYR A 81 -3.23 -0.90 -9.04
N GLN A 82 -2.15 -0.77 -9.81
CA GLN A 82 -2.18 -0.09 -11.11
C GLN A 82 -3.15 -0.76 -12.08
N ALA A 83 -3.10 -2.08 -12.21
CA ALA A 83 -3.99 -2.83 -13.09
C ALA A 83 -5.48 -2.66 -12.71
N ARG A 84 -5.79 -2.62 -11.42
CA ARG A 84 -7.15 -2.50 -10.93
C ARG A 84 -7.69 -1.08 -11.03
N THR A 85 -6.91 -0.10 -10.61
CA THR A 85 -7.37 1.31 -10.49
C THR A 85 -7.21 2.10 -11.78
N GLY A 86 -6.22 1.77 -12.60
CA GLY A 86 -5.79 2.58 -13.74
C GLY A 86 -4.96 3.79 -13.35
N LEU A 87 -4.75 4.04 -12.06
CA LEU A 87 -3.85 5.08 -11.57
C LEU A 87 -2.41 4.76 -11.94
N LYS A 88 -1.61 5.78 -12.24
CA LYS A 88 -0.18 5.61 -12.54
C LYS A 88 0.63 5.50 -11.24
N PHE A 89 1.66 4.67 -11.25
CA PHE A 89 2.64 4.61 -10.17
C PHE A 89 3.53 5.85 -10.21
N HIS A 90 3.45 6.67 -9.15
CA HIS A 90 4.12 7.97 -9.07
C HIS A 90 5.48 7.83 -8.32
N VAL A 91 6.41 7.10 -8.92
CA VAL A 91 7.69 6.73 -8.32
C VAL A 91 8.54 7.93 -7.90
N ASN A 92 8.52 9.02 -8.68
CA ASN A 92 9.40 10.18 -8.48
C ASN A 92 9.03 11.04 -7.24
N SER A 93 7.90 10.78 -6.60
CA SER A 93 7.48 11.49 -5.38
C SER A 93 7.45 10.62 -4.13
N ILE A 94 8.08 9.46 -4.17
CA ILE A 94 8.32 8.67 -2.95
C ILE A 94 9.31 9.45 -2.08
N THR A 95 8.88 9.77 -0.86
CA THR A 95 9.65 10.57 0.09
C THR A 95 10.38 9.69 1.11
N PRO A 96 11.42 10.24 1.79
CA PRO A 96 12.04 9.54 2.92
C PRO A 96 11.03 9.15 4.00
N ASP A 97 9.99 9.94 4.25
CA ASP A 97 8.95 9.65 5.24
C ASP A 97 8.21 8.35 4.92
N MET A 98 8.01 8.04 3.64
CA MET A 98 7.41 6.77 3.22
C MET A 98 8.36 5.58 3.43
N THR A 99 9.65 5.74 3.19
CA THR A 99 10.64 4.65 3.29
C THR A 99 11.20 4.46 4.69
N GLN A 100 10.96 5.43 5.57
CA GLN A 100 11.35 5.46 6.98
C GLN A 100 10.13 5.68 7.89
N TYR A 101 8.96 5.20 7.47
CA TYR A 101 7.72 5.35 8.21
C TYR A 101 7.83 4.69 9.59
N HIS A 102 7.35 5.37 10.65
CA HIS A 102 7.60 4.95 12.04
C HIS A 102 7.16 3.51 12.32
N THR A 103 6.00 3.07 11.81
CA THR A 103 5.48 1.71 11.98
C THR A 103 6.51 0.64 11.56
N PHE A 104 7.38 0.94 10.58
CA PHE A 104 8.39 0.02 10.10
C PHE A 104 9.44 -0.36 11.17
N TYR A 105 9.63 0.51 12.16
CA TYR A 105 10.55 0.28 13.28
C TYR A 105 9.88 -0.34 14.49
N GLU A 106 8.56 -0.37 14.52
CA GLU A 106 7.78 -0.90 15.66
C GLU A 106 7.50 -2.39 15.50
N VAL A 107 7.20 -2.84 14.28
CA VAL A 107 6.86 -4.24 13.98
C VAL A 107 8.07 -5.17 14.09
N ASN A 108 7.80 -6.48 14.18
CA ASN A 108 8.86 -7.47 14.20
C ASN A 108 9.73 -7.37 12.92
N PRO A 109 11.08 -7.35 13.04
CA PRO A 109 11.97 -7.18 11.88
C PRO A 109 11.81 -8.26 10.79
N SER A 110 11.24 -9.41 11.11
CA SER A 110 10.96 -10.46 10.12
C SER A 110 9.62 -10.30 9.39
N THR A 111 8.83 -9.28 9.75
CA THR A 111 7.55 -8.99 9.09
C THR A 111 7.77 -8.06 7.92
N PRO A 112 7.37 -8.42 6.70
CA PRO A 112 7.38 -7.52 5.55
C PRO A 112 6.46 -6.33 5.77
N VAL A 113 6.94 -5.14 5.45
CA VAL A 113 6.23 -3.89 5.70
C VAL A 113 6.19 -3.01 4.48
N ALA A 114 5.04 -2.41 4.20
CA ALA A 114 4.87 -1.44 3.14
C ALA A 114 3.90 -0.33 3.54
N ILE A 115 3.99 0.80 2.86
CA ILE A 115 3.03 1.89 2.89
C ILE A 115 2.51 2.13 1.47
N ILE A 116 1.22 2.36 1.33
CA ILE A 116 0.60 2.81 0.09
C ILE A 116 -0.05 4.18 0.30
N GLU A 117 0.28 5.13 -0.56
CA GLU A 117 -0.51 6.32 -0.80
C GLU A 117 -1.46 6.00 -1.96
N ALA A 118 -2.73 5.75 -1.65
CA ALA A 118 -3.70 5.20 -2.60
C ALA A 118 -4.07 6.18 -3.73
N GLY A 119 -3.82 7.47 -3.54
CA GLY A 119 -4.01 8.54 -4.52
C GLY A 119 -3.84 9.91 -3.88
N PHE A 120 -3.77 10.95 -4.70
CA PHE A 120 -3.78 12.33 -4.24
C PHE A 120 -5.22 12.78 -3.97
N LEU A 121 -5.50 13.24 -2.75
CA LEU A 121 -6.84 13.65 -2.33
C LEU A 121 -7.40 14.83 -3.13
N ASN A 122 -6.55 15.56 -3.85
CA ASN A 122 -6.98 16.61 -4.74
C ASN A 122 -7.44 16.05 -6.10
N LEU A 123 -6.52 15.53 -6.93
CA LEU A 123 -6.82 15.15 -8.31
C LEU A 123 -7.47 13.76 -8.43
N ASP A 124 -7.18 12.84 -7.51
CA ASP A 124 -7.73 11.48 -7.54
C ASP A 124 -8.95 11.32 -6.63
N ARG A 125 -9.51 12.44 -6.13
CA ARG A 125 -10.63 12.43 -5.19
C ARG A 125 -11.80 11.56 -5.67
N GLN A 126 -12.15 11.64 -6.94
CA GLN A 126 -13.29 10.92 -7.47
C GLN A 126 -13.14 9.40 -7.31
N ILE A 127 -12.01 8.84 -7.72
CA ILE A 127 -11.78 7.39 -7.57
C ILE A 127 -11.72 6.99 -6.09
N LEU A 128 -11.08 7.81 -5.25
CA LEU A 128 -10.92 7.54 -3.82
C LEU A 128 -12.25 7.57 -3.04
N THR A 129 -13.23 8.38 -3.48
CA THR A 129 -14.53 8.53 -2.79
C THR A 129 -15.67 7.76 -3.43
N GLU A 130 -15.75 7.76 -4.78
CA GLU A 130 -16.87 7.17 -5.51
C GLU A 130 -16.59 5.73 -5.95
N GLN A 131 -15.31 5.31 -5.96
CA GLN A 131 -14.87 3.98 -6.36
C GLN A 131 -13.99 3.32 -5.29
N SER A 132 -14.25 3.58 -4.01
CA SER A 132 -13.46 3.04 -2.89
C SER A 132 -13.41 1.50 -2.87
N ASP A 133 -14.43 0.81 -3.39
CA ASP A 133 -14.39 -0.64 -3.59
C ASP A 133 -13.31 -1.06 -4.59
N ARG A 134 -13.15 -0.30 -5.68
CA ARG A 134 -12.12 -0.55 -6.69
C ARG A 134 -10.71 -0.31 -6.13
N VAL A 135 -10.56 0.73 -5.32
CA VAL A 135 -9.32 1.05 -4.61
C VAL A 135 -8.96 -0.07 -3.63
N ALA A 136 -9.90 -0.48 -2.79
CA ALA A 136 -9.72 -1.58 -1.85
C ALA A 136 -9.40 -2.90 -2.56
N GLN A 137 -10.10 -3.21 -3.66
CA GLN A 137 -9.84 -4.43 -4.44
C GLN A 137 -8.42 -4.42 -5.04
N GLY A 138 -7.89 -3.28 -5.47
CA GLY A 138 -6.51 -3.19 -5.95
C GLY A 138 -5.48 -3.53 -4.86
N ILE A 139 -5.74 -3.11 -3.62
CA ILE A 139 -4.90 -3.46 -2.47
C ILE A 139 -5.04 -4.95 -2.13
N ILE A 140 -6.26 -5.49 -2.11
CA ILE A 140 -6.52 -6.92 -1.88
C ILE A 140 -5.76 -7.76 -2.91
N ASP A 141 -5.90 -7.44 -4.20
CA ASP A 141 -5.22 -8.15 -5.29
C ASP A 141 -3.69 -8.13 -5.11
N GLY A 142 -3.13 -6.99 -4.64
CA GLY A 142 -1.70 -6.86 -4.32
C GLY A 142 -1.27 -7.73 -3.14
N ILE A 143 -2.03 -7.74 -2.06
CA ILE A 143 -1.76 -8.60 -0.90
C ILE A 143 -1.87 -10.09 -1.28
N LEU A 144 -2.87 -10.47 -2.06
CA LEU A 144 -3.04 -11.85 -2.55
C LEU A 144 -1.90 -12.27 -3.50
N CYS A 145 -1.47 -11.37 -4.37
CA CYS A 145 -0.30 -11.61 -5.23
C CYS A 145 0.91 -11.97 -4.37
N TYR A 146 1.15 -11.23 -3.30
CA TYR A 146 2.24 -11.50 -2.38
C TYR A 146 2.03 -12.82 -1.62
N ALA A 147 0.87 -13.00 -0.97
CA ALA A 147 0.58 -14.13 -0.10
C ALA A 147 0.57 -15.48 -0.84
N MET A 148 0.19 -15.48 -2.12
CA MET A 148 0.09 -16.69 -2.97
C MET A 148 1.28 -16.88 -3.90
N ASP A 149 2.34 -16.09 -3.76
CA ASP A 149 3.54 -16.11 -4.60
C ASP A 149 3.24 -16.01 -6.11
N LEU A 150 2.30 -15.15 -6.49
CA LEU A 150 1.91 -14.96 -7.88
C LEU A 150 2.95 -14.13 -8.67
N PRO A 151 3.07 -14.34 -9.99
CA PRO A 151 3.98 -13.56 -10.80
C PRO A 151 3.54 -12.08 -10.88
N VAL A 152 4.51 -11.18 -10.94
CA VAL A 152 4.32 -9.74 -11.20
C VAL A 152 4.75 -9.39 -12.61
N SER A 153 4.06 -8.43 -13.22
CA SER A 153 4.48 -7.89 -14.51
C SER A 153 5.77 -7.07 -14.33
N PRO A 154 6.69 -7.08 -15.30
CA PRO A 154 7.83 -6.16 -15.25
C PRO A 154 7.35 -4.72 -15.14
N ILE A 155 7.85 -3.97 -14.16
CA ILE A 155 7.56 -2.54 -14.05
C ILE A 155 8.17 -1.87 -15.27
N MET A 156 7.32 -1.48 -16.23
CA MET A 156 7.78 -0.69 -17.37
C MET A 156 8.11 0.73 -16.86
N THR A 157 9.35 0.94 -16.48
CA THR A 157 9.88 2.29 -16.33
C THR A 157 10.02 2.85 -17.74
N THR A 158 9.08 3.69 -18.16
CA THR A 158 9.31 4.53 -19.33
C THR A 158 10.50 5.43 -19.02
N PRO A 159 11.58 5.36 -19.80
CA PRO A 159 12.68 6.31 -19.63
C PRO A 159 12.17 7.74 -19.85
N PRO A 160 12.80 8.72 -19.20
CA PRO A 160 12.42 10.13 -19.28
C PRO A 160 12.49 10.67 -20.69
#